data_f5cbbbee60df0b0054d2c0a1625b05f2
#
_entry.id   f5cbbbee60df0b0054d2c0a1625b05f2
#
_cell.length_a   1.000
_cell.length_b   1.000
_cell.length_c   1.000
_cell.angle_alpha   90.00
_cell.angle_beta   90.00
_cell.angle_gamma   90.00
#
_symmetry.space_group_name_H-M   'P 1'
#
loop_
_entity.id
_entity.type
_entity.pdbx_description
1 polymer ?
#
loop_
_entity_poly.entity_id
_entity_poly.type
_entity_poly.pdbx_seq_one_letter_code
_entity_poly.pdbx_strand_id
1 'polypeptide(L)'
;MTPWKRLAAGLMLSSSLALHTACTQVVNPATGQSEFTAMSPQQELAVGKEQHPRVLQQFGGNYSDAELQAYITEIGNRLQAVSELPDQKFTFTLLNSNVVNAFALPGGFVYISRGLLALAENEAEVAGVLAHEIGHVTARHSAQRYTKAQWAQGGALVTTVLGAVIAGEAGAKAAQQIAGPLAQGYLAGYSRENEFQSDQLGVRYLTKAGYDPRAMATFLEKLGRHSELARKLAGKEGEPDPSTSWLATHPRTPDRVKRAAEEAAAAAASGKIGRDAYLDKIDGMIYGDDPSQGFVRGRKFIHPELRFSFVAPEGFQLQNSPTAVIGVDKSGHGMKFDAGKITSSGNMRDYLAREWAKELKIKNLSKINSFDLDGLPAVSAGTSAKAKDGKQVDVGLAAIKVGADKVYRFMFVSPGGLDSKRARGAKATVESFKVLSATEAASYKPKRLKLVRVGPNDTKAGLAQQMAVDDLLEEQFAVLNGLADGERPEVGSSVKLVSE
;
A
#
# COMPACT_ATOMS: atom_id res chain seq x y z
N MET A 1 -60.17 57.43 -20.48
CA MET A 1 -59.84 57.56 -19.07
C MET A 1 -58.92 56.38 -18.73
N THR A 2 -57.65 56.63 -18.53
CA THR A 2 -56.57 55.67 -18.27
C THR A 2 -56.42 55.39 -16.77
N PRO A 3 -56.02 54.14 -16.40
CA PRO A 3 -55.30 53.98 -15.16
C PRO A 3 -53.90 53.40 -15.37
N TRP A 4 -53.03 53.93 -14.59
CA TRP A 4 -51.61 53.72 -14.41
C TRP A 4 -51.20 52.26 -14.16
N LYS A 5 -50.18 51.82 -14.89
CA LYS A 5 -49.36 50.66 -14.60
C LYS A 5 -48.21 51.09 -13.68
N ARG A 6 -48.14 50.53 -12.47
CA ARG A 6 -46.95 50.59 -11.62
C ARG A 6 -46.12 49.34 -11.87
N LEU A 7 -44.94 49.53 -12.44
CA LEU A 7 -43.89 48.51 -12.45
C LEU A 7 -43.29 48.37 -11.04
N ALA A 8 -43.40 47.19 -10.45
CA ALA A 8 -42.59 46.78 -9.33
C ALA A 8 -41.36 46.01 -9.86
N ALA A 9 -40.20 46.64 -9.84
CA ALA A 9 -38.92 45.98 -10.11
C ALA A 9 -38.52 45.20 -8.86
N GLY A 10 -38.73 43.90 -8.91
CA GLY A 10 -38.19 42.94 -7.92
C GLY A 10 -36.71 42.76 -8.14
N LEU A 11 -35.86 43.32 -7.28
CA LEU A 11 -34.45 42.97 -7.15
C LEU A 11 -34.33 41.51 -6.60
N MET A 12 -34.09 40.54 -7.45
CA MET A 12 -33.58 39.26 -7.00
C MET A 12 -32.11 39.41 -6.64
N LEU A 13 -31.82 39.53 -5.35
CA LEU A 13 -30.48 39.30 -4.81
C LEU A 13 -30.23 37.79 -4.89
N SER A 14 -29.64 37.33 -5.97
CA SER A 14 -29.00 36.01 -6.04
C SER A 14 -27.75 36.05 -5.17
N SER A 15 -27.90 35.63 -3.92
CA SER A 15 -26.75 35.30 -3.04
C SER A 15 -26.02 34.10 -3.62
N SER A 16 -25.09 34.35 -4.52
CA SER A 16 -24.06 33.39 -4.91
C SER A 16 -23.18 33.17 -3.69
N LEU A 17 -23.44 32.11 -2.94
CA LEU A 17 -22.47 31.56 -1.99
C LEU A 17 -21.30 31.01 -2.81
N ALA A 18 -20.44 31.92 -3.26
CA ALA A 18 -19.11 31.53 -3.75
C ALA A 18 -18.37 31.00 -2.52
N LEU A 19 -18.22 29.66 -2.46
CA LEU A 19 -17.20 29.05 -1.61
C LEU A 19 -15.84 29.56 -2.09
N HIS A 20 -15.45 30.69 -1.57
CA HIS A 20 -14.08 31.17 -1.66
C HIS A 20 -13.25 30.22 -0.80
N THR A 21 -12.58 29.26 -1.41
CA THR A 21 -11.42 28.65 -0.81
C THR A 21 -10.36 29.73 -0.69
N ALA A 22 -10.50 30.54 0.37
CA ALA A 22 -9.54 31.60 0.68
C ALA A 22 -8.21 30.89 1.02
N CYS A 23 -7.18 31.13 0.21
CA CYS A 23 -5.83 30.75 0.59
C CYS A 23 -5.50 31.42 1.93
N THR A 24 -5.13 30.62 2.90
CA THR A 24 -4.73 31.10 4.22
C THR A 24 -3.21 31.26 4.23
N GLN A 25 -2.72 32.37 4.75
CA GLN A 25 -1.30 32.55 5.01
C GLN A 25 -0.95 31.81 6.31
N VAL A 26 -0.02 30.89 6.24
CA VAL A 26 0.42 30.06 7.38
C VAL A 26 1.93 30.06 7.43
N VAL A 27 2.51 30.13 8.62
CA VAL A 27 3.95 29.96 8.82
C VAL A 27 4.29 28.46 8.68
N ASN A 28 5.23 28.13 7.81
CA ASN A 28 5.78 26.79 7.70
C ASN A 28 6.68 26.51 8.91
N PRO A 29 6.38 25.51 9.74
CA PRO A 29 7.15 25.25 10.96
C PRO A 29 8.64 24.94 10.70
N ALA A 30 8.94 24.20 9.61
CA ALA A 30 10.29 23.79 9.29
C ALA A 30 11.19 24.92 8.79
N THR A 31 10.61 25.93 8.10
CA THR A 31 11.37 27.02 7.47
C THR A 31 11.18 28.39 8.15
N GLY A 32 10.14 28.55 8.98
CA GLY A 32 9.74 29.82 9.55
C GLY A 32 9.15 30.82 8.53
N GLN A 33 9.01 30.42 7.26
CA GLN A 33 8.52 31.28 6.20
C GLN A 33 6.97 31.22 6.11
N SER A 34 6.38 32.33 5.72
CA SER A 34 4.94 32.40 5.44
C SER A 34 4.64 31.81 4.08
N GLU A 35 3.70 30.88 4.03
CA GLU A 35 3.23 30.21 2.81
C GLU A 35 1.74 30.43 2.59
N PHE A 36 1.34 30.64 1.34
CA PHE A 36 -0.07 30.61 0.96
C PHE A 36 -0.50 29.15 0.71
N THR A 37 -1.48 28.70 1.46
CA THR A 37 -1.98 27.33 1.38
C THR A 37 -3.51 27.31 1.31
N ALA A 38 -4.04 26.33 0.57
CA ALA A 38 -5.47 26.04 0.54
C ALA A 38 -5.94 25.20 1.75
N MET A 39 -5.03 24.91 2.71
CA MET A 39 -5.33 24.05 3.87
C MET A 39 -4.72 24.65 5.14
N SER A 40 -5.56 25.03 6.10
CA SER A 40 -5.11 25.47 7.43
C SER A 40 -4.66 24.27 8.29
N PRO A 41 -3.90 24.49 9.39
CA PRO A 41 -3.52 23.41 10.31
C PRO A 41 -4.73 22.64 10.90
N GLN A 42 -5.84 23.33 11.17
CA GLN A 42 -7.07 22.72 11.64
C GLN A 42 -7.70 21.81 10.58
N GLN A 43 -7.67 22.23 9.31
CA GLN A 43 -8.13 21.42 8.18
C GLN A 43 -7.22 20.22 7.94
N GLU A 44 -5.90 20.36 8.10
CA GLU A 44 -4.96 19.24 8.05
C GLU A 44 -5.30 18.17 9.07
N LEU A 45 -5.54 18.56 10.33
CA LEU A 45 -5.94 17.65 11.39
C LEU A 45 -7.29 16.97 11.10
N ALA A 46 -8.26 17.72 10.58
CA ALA A 46 -9.58 17.20 10.21
C ALA A 46 -9.47 16.13 9.09
N VAL A 47 -8.68 16.43 8.05
CA VAL A 47 -8.41 15.51 6.94
C VAL A 47 -7.71 14.25 7.45
N GLY A 48 -6.67 14.38 8.29
CA GLY A 48 -5.98 13.25 8.88
C GLY A 48 -6.92 12.33 9.68
N LYS A 49 -7.76 12.92 10.53
CA LYS A 49 -8.78 12.18 11.30
C LYS A 49 -9.80 11.45 10.42
N GLU A 50 -10.26 12.08 9.35
CA GLU A 50 -11.22 11.48 8.41
C GLU A 50 -10.59 10.32 7.62
N GLN A 51 -9.33 10.49 7.20
CA GLN A 51 -8.65 9.48 6.37
C GLN A 51 -8.06 8.32 7.19
N HIS A 52 -7.74 8.51 8.46
CA HIS A 52 -7.14 7.48 9.31
C HIS A 52 -7.89 6.13 9.30
N PRO A 53 -9.23 6.05 9.49
CA PRO A 53 -9.95 4.79 9.41
C PRO A 53 -9.86 4.10 8.04
N ARG A 54 -9.80 4.89 6.96
CA ARG A 54 -9.69 4.38 5.59
C ARG A 54 -8.30 3.79 5.34
N VAL A 55 -7.25 4.44 5.86
CA VAL A 55 -5.87 3.92 5.82
C VAL A 55 -5.81 2.59 6.55
N LEU A 56 -6.36 2.49 7.76
CA LEU A 56 -6.40 1.23 8.50
C LEU A 56 -7.08 0.13 7.68
N GLN A 57 -8.23 0.40 7.11
CA GLN A 57 -8.93 -0.57 6.26
C GLN A 57 -8.11 -1.01 5.05
N GLN A 58 -7.41 -0.09 4.41
CA GLN A 58 -6.63 -0.34 3.20
C GLN A 58 -5.34 -1.11 3.46
N PHE A 59 -4.70 -0.90 4.61
CA PHE A 59 -3.40 -1.48 4.96
C PHE A 59 -3.50 -2.61 6.00
N GLY A 60 -4.67 -3.23 6.17
CA GLY A 60 -4.84 -4.41 7.02
C GLY A 60 -5.05 -4.13 8.51
N GLY A 61 -5.30 -2.88 8.88
CA GLY A 61 -5.48 -2.47 10.28
C GLY A 61 -4.18 -2.29 11.03
N ASN A 62 -4.30 -2.16 12.34
CA ASN A 62 -3.16 -2.17 13.25
C ASN A 62 -2.58 -3.59 13.34
N TYR A 63 -1.26 -3.70 13.37
CA TYR A 63 -0.62 -4.97 13.71
C TYR A 63 -0.91 -5.32 15.17
N SER A 64 -1.34 -6.56 15.42
CA SER A 64 -1.84 -6.99 16.75
C SER A 64 -0.70 -7.33 17.72
N ASP A 65 0.27 -6.42 17.88
CA ASP A 65 1.36 -6.50 18.81
C ASP A 65 1.47 -5.18 19.57
N ALA A 66 0.96 -5.17 20.80
CA ALA A 66 0.88 -3.97 21.62
C ALA A 66 2.27 -3.48 22.08
N GLU A 67 3.23 -4.38 22.31
CA GLU A 67 4.59 -4.02 22.73
C GLU A 67 5.35 -3.38 21.57
N LEU A 68 5.25 -3.95 20.37
CA LEU A 68 5.88 -3.41 19.19
C LEU A 68 5.24 -2.08 18.78
N GLN A 69 3.91 -1.94 18.89
CA GLN A 69 3.22 -0.66 18.68
C GLN A 69 3.69 0.40 19.69
N ALA A 70 3.82 0.07 20.96
CA ALA A 70 4.32 0.99 21.99
C ALA A 70 5.77 1.42 21.72
N TYR A 71 6.62 0.47 21.28
CA TYR A 71 8.00 0.74 20.90
C TYR A 71 8.11 1.73 19.75
N ILE A 72 7.31 1.55 18.67
CA ILE A 72 7.26 2.49 17.54
C ILE A 72 6.76 3.87 17.99
N THR A 73 5.77 3.90 18.89
CA THR A 73 5.23 5.15 19.43
C THR A 73 6.29 5.88 20.27
N GLU A 74 7.08 5.17 21.06
CA GLU A 74 8.18 5.75 21.84
C GLU A 74 9.24 6.40 20.96
N ILE A 75 9.70 5.69 19.90
CA ILE A 75 10.66 6.24 18.93
C ILE A 75 10.08 7.50 18.27
N GLY A 76 8.83 7.44 17.80
CA GLY A 76 8.17 8.56 17.17
C GLY A 76 8.04 9.78 18.10
N ASN A 77 7.62 9.58 19.35
CA ASN A 77 7.51 10.65 20.34
C ASN A 77 8.87 11.29 20.67
N ARG A 78 9.94 10.50 20.76
CA ARG A 78 11.30 11.02 20.96
C ARG A 78 11.76 11.92 19.83
N LEU A 79 11.45 11.55 18.58
CA LEU A 79 11.77 12.36 17.41
C LEU A 79 10.90 13.61 17.33
N GLN A 80 9.61 13.48 17.60
CA GLN A 80 8.66 14.60 17.61
C GLN A 80 9.07 15.66 18.65
N ALA A 81 9.50 15.26 19.84
CA ALA A 81 9.90 16.19 20.90
C ALA A 81 11.06 17.12 20.51
N VAL A 82 11.88 16.75 19.53
CA VAL A 82 13.00 17.56 19.03
C VAL A 82 12.72 18.22 17.68
N SER A 83 11.52 18.02 17.14
CA SER A 83 11.05 18.64 15.89
C SER A 83 10.52 20.07 16.12
N GLU A 84 10.07 20.74 15.08
CA GLU A 84 9.45 22.07 15.16
C GLU A 84 8.00 22.03 15.67
N LEU A 85 7.44 20.84 15.93
CA LEU A 85 6.07 20.64 16.43
C LEU A 85 6.06 19.79 17.70
N PRO A 86 6.82 20.13 18.77
CA PRO A 86 6.94 19.31 19.96
C PRO A 86 5.61 19.15 20.74
N ASP A 87 4.75 20.16 20.67
CA ASP A 87 3.47 20.19 21.40
C ASP A 87 2.29 19.65 20.56
N GLN A 88 2.48 19.39 19.26
CA GLN A 88 1.42 18.83 18.42
C GLN A 88 1.26 17.35 18.72
N LYS A 89 0.02 16.89 18.90
CA LYS A 89 -0.23 15.45 19.07
C LYS A 89 -0.04 14.73 17.76
N PHE A 90 0.97 13.83 17.70
CA PHE A 90 1.15 12.86 16.62
C PHE A 90 0.48 11.53 16.97
N THR A 91 0.14 10.78 15.94
CA THR A 91 -0.38 9.41 16.06
C THR A 91 0.51 8.49 15.23
N PHE A 92 1.31 7.66 15.88
CA PHE A 92 2.16 6.68 15.23
C PHE A 92 1.44 5.33 15.17
N THR A 93 1.36 4.72 14.01
CA THR A 93 0.60 3.50 13.77
C THR A 93 1.44 2.45 13.07
N LEU A 94 1.57 1.27 13.69
CA LEU A 94 2.16 0.09 13.07
C LEU A 94 1.06 -0.65 12.29
N LEU A 95 1.19 -0.65 10.96
CA LEU A 95 0.23 -1.26 10.05
C LEU A 95 0.50 -2.76 9.86
N ASN A 96 -0.57 -3.56 9.83
CA ASN A 96 -0.51 -4.99 9.48
C ASN A 96 -0.38 -5.20 7.97
N SER A 97 0.66 -4.64 7.39
CA SER A 97 0.96 -4.72 5.96
C SER A 97 2.34 -5.32 5.72
N ASN A 98 2.45 -6.26 4.78
CA ASN A 98 3.72 -6.84 4.34
C ASN A 98 4.48 -5.93 3.35
N VAL A 99 3.85 -4.89 2.82
CA VAL A 99 4.48 -3.92 1.92
C VAL A 99 5.49 -3.10 2.70
N VAL A 100 6.72 -2.97 2.20
CA VAL A 100 7.77 -2.10 2.78
C VAL A 100 7.38 -0.65 2.54
N ASN A 101 6.71 -0.04 3.53
CA ASN A 101 6.20 1.33 3.41
C ASN A 101 6.11 2.07 4.75
N ALA A 102 6.24 3.39 4.69
CA ALA A 102 5.89 4.35 5.72
C ALA A 102 5.33 5.60 5.02
N PHE A 103 4.50 6.36 5.68
CA PHE A 103 3.96 7.60 5.15
C PHE A 103 3.28 8.42 6.23
N ALA A 104 3.09 9.72 5.98
CA ALA A 104 2.33 10.59 6.85
C ALA A 104 1.11 11.20 6.15
N LEU A 105 0.00 11.29 6.89
CA LEU A 105 -1.14 12.14 6.53
C LEU A 105 -1.00 13.52 7.19
N PRO A 106 -1.67 14.54 6.64
CA PRO A 106 -1.78 15.85 7.29
C PRO A 106 -2.23 15.71 8.75
N GLY A 107 -1.77 16.62 9.61
CA GLY A 107 -2.19 16.67 11.02
C GLY A 107 -1.44 15.72 11.95
N GLY A 108 -0.34 15.09 11.51
CA GLY A 108 0.54 14.30 12.37
C GLY A 108 0.18 12.83 12.53
N PHE A 109 -0.53 12.25 11.56
CA PHE A 109 -0.76 10.80 11.50
C PHE A 109 0.37 10.14 10.71
N VAL A 110 1.23 9.38 11.38
CA VAL A 110 2.40 8.72 10.81
C VAL A 110 2.22 7.21 10.87
N TYR A 111 2.49 6.55 9.76
CA TYR A 111 2.30 5.11 9.60
C TYR A 111 3.62 4.45 9.21
N ILE A 112 3.84 3.27 9.75
CA ILE A 112 4.93 2.38 9.37
C ILE A 112 4.39 0.95 9.27
N SER A 113 4.81 0.20 8.25
CA SER A 113 4.35 -1.17 8.06
C SER A 113 5.29 -2.17 8.73
N ARG A 114 4.76 -3.36 9.11
CA ARG A 114 5.61 -4.45 9.58
C ARG A 114 6.58 -4.96 8.50
N GLY A 115 6.23 -4.81 7.21
CA GLY A 115 7.15 -5.11 6.11
C GLY A 115 8.40 -4.24 6.15
N LEU A 116 8.25 -2.94 6.48
CA LEU A 116 9.38 -2.04 6.64
C LEU A 116 10.20 -2.40 7.89
N LEU A 117 9.56 -2.74 9.00
CA LEU A 117 10.27 -3.21 10.19
C LEU A 117 11.07 -4.48 9.90
N ALA A 118 10.51 -5.44 9.15
CA ALA A 118 11.24 -6.64 8.77
C ALA A 118 12.54 -6.33 8.00
N LEU A 119 12.53 -5.29 7.15
CA LEU A 119 13.68 -4.87 6.37
C LEU A 119 14.74 -4.13 7.20
N ALA A 120 14.33 -3.29 8.15
CA ALA A 120 15.25 -2.53 9.00
C ALA A 120 16.17 -3.45 9.82
N GLU A 121 17.40 -3.00 10.08
CA GLU A 121 18.42 -3.74 10.85
C GLU A 121 18.53 -3.29 12.31
N ASN A 122 18.08 -2.08 12.60
CA ASN A 122 18.28 -1.47 13.90
C ASN A 122 17.27 -0.35 14.16
N GLU A 123 17.20 0.08 15.43
CA GLU A 123 16.30 1.14 15.87
C GLU A 123 16.57 2.47 15.18
N ALA A 124 17.84 2.80 14.91
CA ALA A 124 18.19 4.06 14.26
C ALA A 124 17.68 4.15 12.80
N GLU A 125 17.63 3.04 12.06
CA GLU A 125 17.04 2.99 10.72
C GLU A 125 15.52 3.25 10.78
N VAL A 126 14.82 2.63 11.73
CA VAL A 126 13.37 2.88 11.95
C VAL A 126 13.15 4.34 12.37
N ALA A 127 13.98 4.85 13.28
CA ALA A 127 13.94 6.25 13.67
C ALA A 127 14.20 7.19 12.49
N GLY A 128 15.11 6.83 11.58
CA GLY A 128 15.38 7.59 10.34
C GLY A 128 14.16 7.73 9.46
N VAL A 129 13.45 6.63 9.23
CA VAL A 129 12.19 6.66 8.45
C VAL A 129 11.12 7.50 9.15
N LEU A 130 10.89 7.30 10.43
CA LEU A 130 9.91 8.09 11.18
C LEU A 130 10.29 9.58 11.21
N ALA A 131 11.59 9.90 11.32
CA ALA A 131 12.09 11.27 11.28
C ALA A 131 11.84 11.93 9.91
N HIS A 132 12.02 11.19 8.81
CA HIS A 132 11.69 11.64 7.46
C HIS A 132 10.19 11.94 7.32
N GLU A 133 9.32 11.05 7.81
CA GLU A 133 7.86 11.25 7.78
C GLU A 133 7.42 12.45 8.64
N ILE A 134 8.03 12.62 9.82
CA ILE A 134 7.84 13.82 10.66
C ILE A 134 8.29 15.07 9.89
N GLY A 135 9.39 14.99 9.13
CA GLY A 135 9.86 16.07 8.25
C GLY A 135 8.81 16.49 7.23
N HIS A 136 8.11 15.54 6.61
CA HIS A 136 6.99 15.85 5.71
C HIS A 136 5.84 16.59 6.41
N VAL A 137 5.56 16.26 7.66
CA VAL A 137 4.51 16.92 8.46
C VAL A 137 4.96 18.34 8.86
N THR A 138 6.17 18.50 9.40
CA THR A 138 6.69 19.78 9.89
C THR A 138 6.91 20.78 8.74
N ALA A 139 7.34 20.31 7.56
CA ALA A 139 7.45 21.11 6.35
C ALA A 139 6.12 21.25 5.58
N ARG A 140 5.02 20.68 6.06
CA ARG A 140 3.67 20.77 5.49
C ARG A 140 3.57 20.33 4.01
N HIS A 141 4.38 19.37 3.60
CA HIS A 141 4.47 18.93 2.20
C HIS A 141 3.13 18.43 1.63
N SER A 142 2.32 17.77 2.44
CA SER A 142 0.97 17.32 2.03
C SER A 142 0.03 18.50 1.75
N ALA A 143 0.06 19.57 2.56
CA ALA A 143 -0.73 20.78 2.33
C ALA A 143 -0.28 21.55 1.09
N GLN A 144 1.03 21.66 0.86
CA GLN A 144 1.60 22.25 -0.35
C GLN A 144 1.17 21.48 -1.61
N ARG A 145 1.25 20.14 -1.56
CA ARG A 145 0.81 19.28 -2.67
C ARG A 145 -0.69 19.42 -2.95
N TYR A 146 -1.51 19.44 -1.91
CA TYR A 146 -2.95 19.68 -2.05
C TYR A 146 -3.23 21.04 -2.70
N THR A 147 -2.55 22.09 -2.26
CA THR A 147 -2.66 23.44 -2.81
C THR A 147 -2.29 23.48 -4.29
N LYS A 148 -1.14 22.88 -4.66
CA LYS A 148 -0.71 22.76 -6.07
C LYS A 148 -1.73 22.01 -6.93
N ALA A 149 -2.28 20.90 -6.42
CA ALA A 149 -3.29 20.13 -7.14
C ALA A 149 -4.60 20.92 -7.36
N GLN A 150 -5.04 21.68 -6.38
CA GLN A 150 -6.20 22.56 -6.52
C GLN A 150 -6.00 23.63 -7.61
N TRP A 151 -4.81 24.22 -7.66
CA TRP A 151 -4.49 25.25 -8.66
C TRP A 151 -4.37 24.64 -10.08
N ALA A 152 -3.80 23.45 -10.21
CA ALA A 152 -3.61 22.80 -11.50
C ALA A 152 -4.93 22.30 -12.13
N GLN A 153 -5.95 22.02 -11.31
CA GLN A 153 -7.20 21.41 -11.78
C GLN A 153 -8.31 22.42 -12.12
N GLY A 154 -8.08 23.73 -11.93
CA GLY A 154 -9.07 24.75 -12.30
C GLY A 154 -10.49 24.50 -11.78
N GLY A 155 -10.64 23.74 -10.67
CA GLY A 155 -11.92 23.48 -10.02
C GLY A 155 -12.74 22.29 -10.56
N ALA A 156 -12.22 21.42 -11.43
CA ALA A 156 -12.97 20.27 -11.95
C ALA A 156 -12.42 18.92 -11.48
N LEU A 157 -13.11 18.27 -10.56
CA LEU A 157 -12.83 16.93 -10.05
C LEU A 157 -13.92 15.97 -10.51
N VAL A 158 -13.66 15.16 -11.55
CA VAL A 158 -14.36 13.88 -11.73
C VAL A 158 -13.41 12.88 -12.41
N THR A 159 -13.01 11.85 -11.72
CA THR A 159 -12.36 10.68 -12.32
C THR A 159 -13.11 9.42 -11.96
N THR A 160 -13.57 8.73 -12.99
CA THR A 160 -14.30 7.47 -12.89
C THR A 160 -13.34 6.28 -12.93
N VAL A 161 -13.48 5.37 -11.99
CA VAL A 161 -12.65 4.16 -11.77
C VAL A 161 -12.58 3.24 -13.00
N LEU A 162 -13.56 3.28 -13.90
CA LEU A 162 -13.60 2.45 -15.12
C LEU A 162 -12.69 2.95 -16.26
N GLY A 163 -12.29 4.23 -16.25
CA GLY A 163 -11.39 4.76 -17.27
C GLY A 163 -9.96 4.22 -17.20
N ALA A 164 -9.60 3.65 -16.09
CA ALA A 164 -8.25 3.23 -15.77
C ALA A 164 -7.94 1.76 -16.14
N VAL A 165 -8.93 0.90 -16.11
CA VAL A 165 -8.78 -0.53 -16.48
C VAL A 165 -8.61 -0.71 -18.01
N ILE A 166 -8.94 0.30 -18.80
CA ILE A 166 -9.04 0.23 -20.26
C ILE A 166 -7.85 0.84 -21.02
N ALA A 167 -6.82 1.38 -20.34
CA ALA A 167 -5.64 1.96 -21.00
C ALA A 167 -4.45 0.98 -20.96
N GLY A 168 -4.08 0.46 -22.09
CA GLY A 168 -3.01 -0.52 -22.29
C GLY A 168 -1.61 0.07 -22.00
N GLU A 169 -0.99 -0.37 -21.03
CA GLU A 169 0.27 -0.39 -20.30
C GLU A 169 -0.04 -0.73 -18.83
N ALA A 170 -1.08 -1.47 -18.67
CA ALA A 170 -2.02 -1.32 -17.55
C ALA A 170 -1.88 -2.35 -16.44
N GLY A 171 -0.99 -3.33 -16.51
CA GLY A 171 -0.86 -4.33 -15.45
C GLY A 171 -0.40 -3.71 -14.12
N ALA A 172 0.59 -2.86 -14.16
CA ALA A 172 1.14 -2.19 -12.97
C ALA A 172 0.28 -0.99 -12.53
N LYS A 173 -0.31 -0.26 -13.48
CA LYS A 173 -1.21 0.85 -13.17
C LYS A 173 -2.59 0.39 -12.68
N ALA A 174 -3.05 -0.79 -13.09
CA ALA A 174 -4.32 -1.35 -12.60
C ALA A 174 -4.26 -1.73 -11.11
N ALA A 175 -3.14 -2.24 -10.61
CA ALA A 175 -2.94 -2.51 -9.19
C ALA A 175 -2.97 -1.20 -8.36
N GLN A 176 -2.39 -0.11 -8.86
CA GLN A 176 -2.45 1.21 -8.22
C GLN A 176 -3.86 1.84 -8.24
N GLN A 177 -4.70 1.49 -9.22
CA GLN A 177 -6.03 2.10 -9.39
C GLN A 177 -7.15 1.37 -8.65
N ILE A 178 -6.87 0.18 -8.12
CA ILE A 178 -7.79 -0.55 -7.24
C ILE A 178 -7.72 -0.03 -5.80
N ALA A 179 -6.61 0.58 -5.39
CA ALA A 179 -6.57 1.44 -4.22
C ALA A 179 -7.43 2.68 -4.51
N GLY A 180 -8.47 2.92 -3.71
CA GLY A 180 -9.50 3.93 -3.99
C GLY A 180 -8.94 5.35 -4.23
N PRO A 181 -9.70 6.25 -4.87
CA PRO A 181 -9.24 7.56 -5.35
C PRO A 181 -8.61 8.48 -4.29
N LEU A 182 -8.88 8.24 -3.02
CA LEU A 182 -8.37 9.05 -1.90
C LEU A 182 -6.94 8.66 -1.50
N ALA A 183 -6.61 7.37 -1.53
CA ALA A 183 -5.25 6.92 -1.28
C ALA A 183 -4.27 7.41 -2.36
N GLN A 184 -4.70 7.47 -3.62
CA GLN A 184 -3.88 7.97 -4.73
C GLN A 184 -3.45 9.43 -4.55
N GLY A 185 -4.29 10.27 -3.96
CA GLY A 185 -3.94 11.68 -3.69
C GLY A 185 -2.85 11.85 -2.65
N TYR A 186 -2.81 10.99 -1.63
CA TYR A 186 -1.81 11.04 -0.55
C TYR A 186 -0.59 10.15 -0.79
N LEU A 187 -0.72 9.12 -1.63
CA LEU A 187 0.37 8.23 -2.04
C LEU A 187 1.05 8.67 -3.35
N ALA A 188 0.66 9.80 -3.95
CA ALA A 188 1.40 10.39 -5.05
C ALA A 188 2.77 10.88 -4.55
N GLY A 189 3.84 10.61 -5.29
CA GLY A 189 5.20 10.98 -4.89
C GLY A 189 5.38 12.48 -4.62
N TYR A 190 6.25 12.80 -3.69
CA TYR A 190 6.67 14.16 -3.40
C TYR A 190 7.65 14.69 -4.46
N SER A 191 7.86 16.00 -4.51
CA SER A 191 8.91 16.57 -5.37
C SER A 191 10.28 16.24 -4.80
N ARG A 192 11.33 16.28 -5.66
CA ARG A 192 12.73 16.04 -5.21
C ARG A 192 13.12 16.99 -4.09
N GLU A 193 12.70 18.24 -4.18
CA GLU A 193 12.98 19.28 -3.18
C GLU A 193 12.33 18.94 -1.84
N ASN A 194 11.08 18.46 -1.85
CA ASN A 194 10.40 17.99 -0.64
C ASN A 194 11.12 16.79 -0.02
N GLU A 195 11.60 15.86 -0.84
CA GLU A 195 12.35 14.69 -0.37
C GLU A 195 13.68 15.10 0.27
N PHE A 196 14.45 15.98 -0.38
CA PHE A 196 15.70 16.50 0.17
C PHE A 196 15.46 17.25 1.49
N GLN A 197 14.42 18.07 1.57
CA GLN A 197 14.08 18.77 2.80
C GLN A 197 13.71 17.79 3.91
N SER A 198 12.93 16.74 3.62
CA SER A 198 12.58 15.73 4.61
C SER A 198 13.78 14.90 5.04
N ASP A 199 14.71 14.57 4.14
CA ASP A 199 15.96 13.89 4.49
C ASP A 199 16.81 14.76 5.44
N GLN A 200 16.97 16.05 5.14
CA GLN A 200 17.72 17.01 5.96
C GLN A 200 17.09 17.17 7.36
N LEU A 201 15.75 17.31 7.40
CA LEU A 201 15.01 17.37 8.67
C LEU A 201 15.19 16.07 9.45
N GLY A 202 15.10 14.91 8.77
CA GLY A 202 15.28 13.60 9.35
C GLY A 202 16.66 13.41 9.99
N VAL A 203 17.73 13.73 9.29
CA VAL A 203 19.11 13.71 9.83
C VAL A 203 19.22 14.62 11.08
N ARG A 204 18.64 15.81 11.02
CA ARG A 204 18.62 16.75 12.15
C ARG A 204 17.87 16.20 13.36
N TYR A 205 16.69 15.58 13.14
CA TYR A 205 15.90 15.00 14.24
C TYR A 205 16.59 13.77 14.83
N LEU A 206 17.19 12.89 14.01
CA LEU A 206 18.00 11.77 14.47
C LEU A 206 19.11 12.25 15.42
N THR A 207 19.91 13.23 14.97
CA THR A 207 21.01 13.79 15.73
C THR A 207 20.55 14.36 17.06
N LYS A 208 19.49 15.19 17.06
CA LYS A 208 18.95 15.80 18.28
C LYS A 208 18.34 14.76 19.24
N ALA A 209 17.76 13.68 18.72
CA ALA A 209 17.18 12.60 19.51
C ALA A 209 18.24 11.58 20.01
N GLY A 210 19.52 11.78 19.66
CA GLY A 210 20.63 10.94 20.11
C GLY A 210 20.80 9.65 19.30
N TYR A 211 20.21 9.53 18.11
CA TYR A 211 20.44 8.44 17.17
C TYR A 211 21.63 8.73 16.24
N ASP A 212 22.20 7.66 15.70
CA ASP A 212 23.22 7.77 14.66
C ASP A 212 22.59 8.30 13.36
N PRO A 213 22.93 9.51 12.90
CA PRO A 213 22.32 10.09 11.70
C PRO A 213 22.66 9.36 10.40
N ARG A 214 23.73 8.54 10.38
CA ARG A 214 24.10 7.71 9.22
C ARG A 214 23.05 6.67 8.88
N ALA A 215 22.19 6.30 9.83
CA ALA A 215 21.10 5.36 9.64
C ALA A 215 20.12 5.79 8.53
N MET A 216 19.96 7.08 8.26
CA MET A 216 19.17 7.57 7.13
C MET A 216 19.72 7.08 5.80
N ALA A 217 21.03 7.28 5.57
CA ALA A 217 21.66 6.89 4.31
C ALA A 217 21.69 5.36 4.15
N THR A 218 22.03 4.61 5.22
CA THR A 218 22.11 3.14 5.17
C THR A 218 20.74 2.51 4.87
N PHE A 219 19.67 3.07 5.42
CA PHE A 219 18.32 2.59 5.13
C PHE A 219 17.87 2.90 3.70
N LEU A 220 18.18 4.09 3.17
CA LEU A 220 17.91 4.44 1.77
C LEU A 220 18.61 3.48 0.79
N GLU A 221 19.86 3.10 1.07
CA GLU A 221 20.58 2.10 0.26
C GLU A 221 19.90 0.74 0.30
N LYS A 222 19.50 0.29 1.49
CA LYS A 222 18.80 -0.98 1.69
C LYS A 222 17.46 -1.03 0.97
N LEU A 223 16.67 0.04 1.01
CA LEU A 223 15.43 0.17 0.23
C LEU A 223 15.69 0.00 -1.28
N GLY A 224 16.80 0.55 -1.78
CA GLY A 224 17.19 0.36 -3.17
C GLY A 224 17.46 -1.10 -3.53
N ARG A 225 18.23 -1.82 -2.69
CA ARG A 225 18.50 -3.27 -2.87
C ARG A 225 17.24 -4.11 -2.76
N HIS A 226 16.36 -3.79 -1.81
CA HIS A 226 15.06 -4.45 -1.67
C HIS A 226 14.20 -4.26 -2.93
N SER A 227 14.13 -3.06 -3.47
CA SER A 227 13.37 -2.77 -4.69
C SER A 227 13.92 -3.53 -5.90
N GLU A 228 15.24 -3.64 -6.03
CA GLU A 228 15.89 -4.42 -7.09
C GLU A 228 15.56 -5.91 -6.96
N LEU A 229 15.67 -6.47 -5.75
CA LEU A 229 15.29 -7.85 -5.46
C LEU A 229 13.82 -8.11 -5.79
N ALA A 230 12.92 -7.21 -5.42
CA ALA A 230 11.50 -7.32 -5.74
C ALA A 230 11.24 -7.37 -7.26
N ARG A 231 11.98 -6.57 -8.06
CA ARG A 231 11.92 -6.62 -9.52
C ARG A 231 12.43 -7.95 -10.09
N LYS A 232 13.54 -8.47 -9.55
CA LYS A 232 14.07 -9.80 -9.94
C LYS A 232 13.05 -10.89 -9.67
N LEU A 233 12.46 -10.94 -8.48
CA LEU A 233 11.41 -11.88 -8.10
C LEU A 233 10.15 -11.76 -9.00
N ALA A 234 9.82 -10.55 -9.45
CA ALA A 234 8.72 -10.30 -10.37
C ALA A 234 9.07 -10.61 -11.85
N GLY A 235 10.33 -10.96 -12.18
CA GLY A 235 10.80 -11.13 -13.56
C GLY A 235 10.78 -9.83 -14.38
N LYS A 236 11.00 -8.67 -13.74
CA LYS A 236 10.96 -7.31 -14.32
C LYS A 236 12.28 -6.58 -14.12
N GLU A 237 13.38 -7.26 -14.33
CA GLU A 237 14.70 -6.64 -14.24
C GLU A 237 14.82 -5.46 -15.19
N GLY A 238 15.37 -4.34 -14.69
CA GLY A 238 15.60 -3.13 -15.50
C GLY A 238 14.38 -2.23 -15.72
N GLU A 239 13.15 -2.64 -15.33
CA GLU A 239 11.97 -1.78 -15.40
C GLU A 239 11.90 -0.83 -14.19
N PRO A 240 11.30 0.37 -14.34
CA PRO A 240 10.98 1.22 -13.20
C PRO A 240 10.08 0.47 -12.22
N ASP A 241 10.33 0.60 -10.92
CA ASP A 241 9.49 -0.03 -9.91
C ASP A 241 8.12 0.66 -9.83
N PRO A 242 7.03 0.03 -10.28
CA PRO A 242 5.69 0.58 -10.18
C PRO A 242 5.05 0.27 -8.83
N SER A 243 5.82 -0.28 -7.86
CA SER A 243 5.29 -0.87 -6.65
C SER A 243 4.66 0.16 -5.71
N THR A 244 3.80 -0.34 -4.83
CA THR A 244 3.23 0.39 -3.69
C THR A 244 4.25 0.59 -2.55
N SER A 245 5.53 0.31 -2.81
CA SER A 245 6.62 0.44 -1.84
C SER A 245 6.90 1.91 -1.50
N TRP A 246 7.61 2.13 -0.40
CA TRP A 246 8.06 3.47 0.03
C TRP A 246 8.74 4.25 -1.10
N LEU A 247 9.53 3.58 -1.95
CA LEU A 247 10.20 4.22 -3.09
C LEU A 247 9.26 4.72 -4.19
N ALA A 248 8.03 4.22 -4.26
CA ALA A 248 7.04 4.73 -5.22
C ALA A 248 6.53 6.13 -4.84
N THR A 249 6.43 6.39 -3.53
CA THR A 249 6.00 7.69 -2.98
C THR A 249 7.17 8.60 -2.66
N HIS A 250 8.35 8.03 -2.37
CA HIS A 250 9.60 8.70 -2.00
C HIS A 250 10.74 8.22 -2.92
N PRO A 251 10.83 8.70 -4.17
CA PRO A 251 11.78 8.18 -5.14
C PRO A 251 13.22 8.26 -4.62
N ARG A 252 13.89 7.09 -4.61
CA ARG A 252 15.32 7.03 -4.35
C ARG A 252 16.06 7.60 -5.53
N THR A 253 16.85 8.61 -5.30
CA THR A 253 17.87 9.05 -6.26
C THR A 253 19.26 8.86 -5.64
N PRO A 254 20.31 8.56 -6.43
CA PRO A 254 21.66 8.52 -5.92
C PRO A 254 22.04 9.80 -5.15
N ASP A 255 21.51 10.95 -5.58
CA ASP A 255 21.71 12.23 -4.92
C ASP A 255 21.13 12.28 -3.49
N ARG A 256 19.99 11.64 -3.23
CA ARG A 256 19.41 11.58 -1.87
C ARG A 256 20.33 10.83 -0.91
N VAL A 257 20.79 9.64 -1.31
CA VAL A 257 21.70 8.82 -0.50
C VAL A 257 22.99 9.61 -0.21
N LYS A 258 23.57 10.21 -1.25
CA LYS A 258 24.81 11.00 -1.13
C LYS A 258 24.62 12.18 -0.18
N ARG A 259 23.57 12.99 -0.36
CA ARG A 259 23.28 14.15 0.51
C ARG A 259 23.02 13.76 1.95
N ALA A 260 22.20 12.71 2.18
CA ALA A 260 21.95 12.22 3.53
C ALA A 260 23.24 11.76 4.22
N ALA A 261 24.15 11.11 3.48
CA ALA A 261 25.46 10.72 3.99
C ALA A 261 26.37 11.93 4.30
N GLU A 262 26.39 12.94 3.42
CA GLU A 262 27.16 14.18 3.60
C GLU A 262 26.63 14.96 4.83
N GLU A 263 25.32 15.11 4.99
CA GLU A 263 24.70 15.78 6.13
C GLU A 263 24.95 15.02 7.43
N ALA A 264 24.85 13.69 7.42
CA ALA A 264 25.16 12.86 8.57
C ALA A 264 26.65 12.98 8.97
N ALA A 265 27.56 13.04 8.00
CA ALA A 265 28.98 13.26 8.25
C ALA A 265 29.26 14.66 8.82
N ALA A 266 28.57 15.68 8.31
CA ALA A 266 28.68 17.06 8.82
C ALA A 266 28.14 17.22 10.24
N ALA A 267 27.15 16.42 10.62
CA ALA A 267 26.63 16.38 12.00
C ALA A 267 27.68 15.90 13.01
N ALA A 268 28.75 15.22 12.54
CA ALA A 268 29.88 14.68 13.34
C ALA A 268 29.43 13.90 14.59
N ALA A 269 28.21 13.38 14.56
CA ALA A 269 27.56 12.72 15.70
C ALA A 269 27.69 11.20 15.56
N SER A 270 28.16 10.57 16.63
CA SER A 270 27.92 9.16 16.89
C SER A 270 26.72 9.05 17.82
N GLY A 271 25.73 8.22 17.46
CA GLY A 271 24.53 8.07 18.26
C GLY A 271 24.14 6.62 18.47
N LYS A 272 23.01 6.41 19.12
CA LYS A 272 22.42 5.09 19.34
C LYS A 272 22.08 4.44 18.01
N ILE A 273 22.56 3.21 17.79
CA ILE A 273 22.16 2.33 16.67
C ILE A 273 21.03 1.39 17.15
N GLY A 274 21.19 0.74 18.31
CA GLY A 274 20.17 -0.05 18.95
C GLY A 274 19.81 -1.34 18.21
N ARG A 275 20.81 -2.06 17.62
CA ARG A 275 20.58 -3.21 16.76
C ARG A 275 19.98 -4.40 17.53
N ASP A 276 20.66 -4.88 18.56
CA ASP A 276 20.27 -6.12 19.24
C ASP A 276 18.90 -5.97 19.91
N ALA A 277 18.68 -4.88 20.64
CA ALA A 277 17.39 -4.58 21.27
C ALA A 277 16.24 -4.47 20.25
N TYR A 278 16.52 -3.94 19.07
CA TYR A 278 15.55 -3.88 17.97
C TYR A 278 15.24 -5.27 17.43
N LEU A 279 16.24 -6.07 17.13
CA LEU A 279 16.06 -7.42 16.62
C LEU A 279 15.24 -8.28 17.60
N ASP A 280 15.52 -8.21 18.90
CA ASP A 280 14.73 -8.89 19.92
C ASP A 280 13.25 -8.48 19.92
N LYS A 281 12.93 -7.21 19.58
CA LYS A 281 11.54 -6.73 19.48
C LYS A 281 10.79 -7.26 18.27
N ILE A 282 11.47 -7.57 17.19
CA ILE A 282 10.85 -8.09 15.96
C ILE A 282 10.95 -9.60 15.82
N ASP A 283 11.61 -10.31 16.75
CA ASP A 283 11.66 -11.77 16.74
C ASP A 283 10.25 -12.36 16.85
N GLY A 284 9.90 -13.33 16.03
CA GLY A 284 8.55 -13.89 15.94
C GLY A 284 7.52 -13.03 15.19
N MET A 285 7.85 -11.81 14.75
CA MET A 285 6.95 -10.96 13.95
C MET A 285 6.56 -11.68 12.65
N ILE A 286 5.28 -11.58 12.27
CA ILE A 286 4.79 -12.15 10.99
C ILE A 286 5.55 -11.55 9.81
N TYR A 287 6.09 -12.40 8.94
CA TYR A 287 6.74 -12.04 7.69
C TYR A 287 5.85 -12.41 6.50
N GLY A 288 5.72 -11.50 5.53
CA GLY A 288 4.83 -11.71 4.39
C GLY A 288 3.35 -11.60 4.74
N ASP A 289 2.53 -12.55 4.30
CA ASP A 289 1.07 -12.51 4.47
C ASP A 289 0.62 -12.81 5.91
N ASP A 290 -0.49 -12.19 6.31
CA ASP A 290 -1.12 -12.36 7.62
C ASP A 290 -2.35 -13.29 7.50
N PRO A 291 -2.62 -14.18 8.47
CA PRO A 291 -3.80 -15.07 8.47
C PRO A 291 -5.13 -14.34 8.28
N SER A 292 -5.26 -13.14 8.86
CA SER A 292 -6.48 -12.33 8.77
C SER A 292 -6.75 -11.76 7.38
N GLN A 293 -5.73 -11.79 6.50
CA GLN A 293 -5.81 -11.30 5.12
C GLN A 293 -5.69 -12.45 4.09
N GLY A 294 -5.30 -13.63 4.54
CA GLY A 294 -5.05 -14.80 3.70
C GLY A 294 -3.61 -14.87 3.17
N PHE A 295 -3.27 -16.03 2.61
CA PHE A 295 -1.92 -16.38 2.13
C PHE A 295 -1.90 -16.61 0.62
N VAL A 296 -0.87 -16.11 -0.03
CA VAL A 296 -0.49 -16.52 -1.38
C VAL A 296 0.61 -17.58 -1.29
N ARG A 297 0.39 -18.72 -1.93
CA ARG A 297 1.35 -19.81 -2.08
C ARG A 297 1.41 -20.23 -3.56
N GLY A 298 2.35 -19.66 -4.30
CA GLY A 298 2.38 -19.76 -5.75
C GLY A 298 1.09 -19.19 -6.37
N ARG A 299 0.34 -20.04 -7.09
CA ARG A 299 -0.96 -19.66 -7.68
C ARG A 299 -2.16 -19.90 -6.76
N LYS A 300 -1.96 -20.50 -5.59
CA LYS A 300 -3.03 -20.79 -4.64
C LYS A 300 -3.19 -19.65 -3.65
N PHE A 301 -4.41 -19.14 -3.51
CA PHE A 301 -4.82 -18.26 -2.41
C PHE A 301 -5.57 -19.08 -1.35
N ILE A 302 -5.24 -18.83 -0.08
CA ILE A 302 -5.81 -19.53 1.07
C ILE A 302 -6.15 -18.47 2.12
N HIS A 303 -7.39 -18.46 2.58
CA HIS A 303 -7.79 -17.61 3.70
C HIS A 303 -8.15 -18.49 4.91
N PRO A 304 -7.23 -18.68 5.86
CA PRO A 304 -7.45 -19.63 6.96
C PRO A 304 -8.59 -19.20 7.89
N GLU A 305 -8.70 -17.92 8.22
CA GLU A 305 -9.76 -17.43 9.11
C GLU A 305 -11.14 -17.48 8.47
N LEU A 306 -11.29 -17.11 7.20
CA LEU A 306 -12.54 -17.21 6.44
C LEU A 306 -12.76 -18.61 5.84
N ARG A 307 -11.80 -19.50 5.99
CA ARG A 307 -11.80 -20.92 5.61
C ARG A 307 -12.20 -21.17 4.16
N PHE A 308 -11.47 -20.56 3.22
CA PHE A 308 -11.62 -20.87 1.80
C PHE A 308 -10.27 -20.82 1.08
N SER A 309 -10.23 -21.42 -0.11
CA SER A 309 -9.08 -21.33 -1.02
C SER A 309 -9.54 -21.40 -2.47
N PHE A 310 -8.68 -20.92 -3.38
CA PHE A 310 -8.80 -21.09 -4.82
C PHE A 310 -7.43 -21.11 -5.48
N VAL A 311 -7.36 -21.51 -6.74
CA VAL A 311 -6.13 -21.54 -7.55
C VAL A 311 -6.30 -20.63 -8.75
N ALA A 312 -5.41 -19.66 -8.92
CA ALA A 312 -5.41 -18.73 -10.05
C ALA A 312 -5.04 -19.44 -11.37
N PRO A 313 -5.36 -18.86 -12.55
CA PRO A 313 -4.97 -19.42 -13.83
C PRO A 313 -3.46 -19.59 -13.95
N GLU A 314 -3.03 -20.50 -14.83
CA GLU A 314 -1.62 -20.71 -15.11
C GLU A 314 -0.93 -19.43 -15.60
N GLY A 315 0.28 -19.16 -15.10
CA GLY A 315 1.07 -17.98 -15.46
C GLY A 315 0.71 -16.69 -14.68
N PHE A 316 -0.33 -16.73 -13.84
CA PHE A 316 -0.70 -15.58 -13.01
C PHE A 316 0.16 -15.51 -11.76
N GLN A 317 0.63 -14.30 -11.46
CA GLN A 317 1.23 -13.93 -10.18
C GLN A 317 0.15 -13.25 -9.33
N LEU A 318 -0.03 -13.74 -8.10
CA LEU A 318 -1.01 -13.21 -7.17
C LEU A 318 -0.38 -12.18 -6.24
N GLN A 319 -1.11 -11.11 -6.00
CA GLN A 319 -0.83 -10.10 -4.99
C GLN A 319 -2.04 -10.00 -4.05
N ASN A 320 -1.79 -10.23 -2.77
CA ASN A 320 -2.82 -10.10 -1.74
C ASN A 320 -2.89 -8.67 -1.19
N SER A 321 -4.10 -8.26 -0.85
CA SER A 321 -4.39 -7.04 -0.10
C SER A 321 -5.54 -7.27 0.87
N PRO A 322 -5.77 -6.40 1.86
CA PRO A 322 -6.86 -6.59 2.83
C PRO A 322 -8.26 -6.67 2.24
N THR A 323 -8.46 -6.16 1.03
CA THR A 323 -9.79 -6.05 0.41
C THR A 323 -9.96 -6.86 -0.86
N ALA A 324 -8.85 -7.36 -1.46
CA ALA A 324 -8.89 -8.09 -2.72
C ALA A 324 -7.61 -8.87 -2.97
N VAL A 325 -7.73 -9.93 -3.76
CA VAL A 325 -6.59 -10.62 -4.37
C VAL A 325 -6.55 -10.25 -5.85
N ILE A 326 -5.42 -9.74 -6.30
CA ILE A 326 -5.18 -9.38 -7.70
C ILE A 326 -4.23 -10.41 -8.30
N GLY A 327 -4.50 -10.85 -9.51
CA GLY A 327 -3.61 -11.69 -10.29
C GLY A 327 -3.35 -11.04 -11.65
N VAL A 328 -2.10 -11.12 -12.14
CA VAL A 328 -1.71 -10.63 -13.46
C VAL A 328 -0.77 -11.63 -14.12
N ASP A 329 -0.93 -11.87 -15.41
CA ASP A 329 0.03 -12.64 -16.19
C ASP A 329 1.02 -11.73 -16.96
N LYS A 330 2.07 -12.33 -17.54
CA LYS A 330 3.08 -11.59 -18.34
C LYS A 330 2.51 -10.93 -19.61
N SER A 331 1.31 -11.33 -20.05
CA SER A 331 0.62 -10.77 -21.23
C SER A 331 -0.37 -9.66 -20.87
N GLY A 332 -0.44 -9.26 -19.60
CA GLY A 332 -1.31 -8.20 -19.11
C GLY A 332 -2.76 -8.61 -18.87
N HIS A 333 -3.07 -9.93 -18.89
CA HIS A 333 -4.39 -10.39 -18.45
C HIS A 333 -4.47 -10.31 -16.94
N GLY A 334 -5.62 -9.88 -16.42
CA GLY A 334 -5.85 -9.64 -15.01
C GLY A 334 -6.96 -10.50 -14.43
N MET A 335 -6.85 -10.79 -13.14
CA MET A 335 -7.96 -11.25 -12.31
C MET A 335 -8.05 -10.42 -11.04
N LYS A 336 -9.26 -10.28 -10.55
CA LYS A 336 -9.55 -9.75 -9.22
C LYS A 336 -10.50 -10.70 -8.51
N PHE A 337 -10.17 -11.03 -7.26
CA PHE A 337 -11.07 -11.70 -6.34
C PHE A 337 -11.35 -10.75 -5.17
N ASP A 338 -12.63 -10.58 -4.84
CA ASP A 338 -13.05 -9.79 -3.67
C ASP A 338 -14.35 -10.34 -3.07
N ALA A 339 -14.83 -9.69 -2.03
CA ALA A 339 -16.14 -9.96 -1.42
C ALA A 339 -17.13 -8.85 -1.76
N GLY A 340 -18.40 -9.24 -1.90
CA GLY A 340 -19.52 -8.33 -2.07
C GLY A 340 -20.67 -8.71 -1.13
N LYS A 341 -21.68 -7.84 -1.11
CA LYS A 341 -22.90 -8.05 -0.33
C LYS A 341 -24.10 -8.02 -1.27
N ILE A 342 -25.02 -9.01 -1.13
CA ILE A 342 -26.29 -9.01 -1.83
C ILE A 342 -27.24 -8.10 -1.07
N THR A 343 -27.78 -7.09 -1.74
CA THR A 343 -28.79 -6.16 -1.18
C THR A 343 -30.19 -6.42 -1.69
N SER A 344 -30.34 -7.10 -2.84
CA SER A 344 -31.59 -7.54 -3.44
C SER A 344 -32.06 -8.88 -2.85
N SER A 345 -33.21 -9.35 -3.26
CA SER A 345 -33.98 -10.56 -2.78
C SER A 345 -33.18 -11.89 -2.69
N GLY A 346 -31.85 -11.87 -2.65
CA GLY A 346 -30.99 -13.05 -2.53
C GLY A 346 -30.84 -13.86 -3.82
N ASN A 347 -31.39 -13.41 -4.93
CA ASN A 347 -31.26 -14.03 -6.24
C ASN A 347 -29.90 -13.65 -6.88
N MET A 348 -29.06 -14.66 -7.12
CA MET A 348 -27.72 -14.46 -7.67
C MET A 348 -27.69 -13.84 -9.08
N ARG A 349 -28.72 -14.12 -9.92
CA ARG A 349 -28.82 -13.53 -11.27
C ARG A 349 -29.11 -12.04 -11.19
N ASP A 350 -30.03 -11.64 -10.30
CA ASP A 350 -30.34 -10.22 -10.07
C ASP A 350 -29.17 -9.50 -9.43
N TYR A 351 -28.47 -10.12 -8.49
CA TYR A 351 -27.23 -9.59 -7.93
C TYR A 351 -26.21 -9.26 -9.04
N LEU A 352 -25.89 -10.23 -9.88
CA LEU A 352 -24.89 -10.03 -10.95
C LEU A 352 -25.35 -8.97 -11.95
N ALA A 353 -26.62 -8.99 -12.38
CA ALA A 353 -27.12 -8.09 -13.40
C ALA A 353 -27.38 -6.65 -12.91
N ARG A 354 -27.95 -6.51 -11.70
CA ARG A 354 -28.50 -5.22 -11.24
C ARG A 354 -27.67 -4.54 -10.15
N GLU A 355 -26.86 -5.31 -9.43
CA GLU A 355 -25.99 -4.76 -8.39
C GLU A 355 -24.54 -4.69 -8.88
N TRP A 356 -23.88 -5.82 -9.12
CA TRP A 356 -22.47 -5.84 -9.45
C TRP A 356 -22.14 -5.29 -10.84
N ALA A 357 -22.90 -5.65 -11.88
CA ALA A 357 -22.71 -5.06 -13.21
C ALA A 357 -22.96 -3.55 -13.21
N LYS A 358 -23.94 -3.07 -12.43
CA LYS A 358 -24.19 -1.63 -12.25
C LYS A 358 -23.03 -0.93 -11.52
N GLU A 359 -22.49 -1.53 -10.46
CA GLU A 359 -21.28 -1.05 -9.76
C GLU A 359 -20.14 -0.88 -10.74
N LEU A 360 -19.92 -1.86 -11.62
CA LEU A 360 -18.90 -1.84 -12.68
C LEU A 360 -19.26 -1.00 -13.90
N LYS A 361 -20.45 -0.39 -13.95
CA LYS A 361 -21.00 0.36 -15.09
C LYS A 361 -21.08 -0.47 -16.39
N ILE A 362 -21.24 -1.78 -16.28
CA ILE A 362 -21.43 -2.70 -17.39
C ILE A 362 -22.88 -2.62 -17.83
N LYS A 363 -23.11 -2.29 -19.11
CA LYS A 363 -24.47 -2.15 -19.69
C LYS A 363 -24.97 -3.43 -20.35
N ASN A 364 -24.07 -4.19 -20.97
CA ASN A 364 -24.42 -5.37 -21.76
C ASN A 364 -23.69 -6.58 -21.21
N LEU A 365 -24.42 -7.47 -20.55
CA LEU A 365 -23.93 -8.78 -20.14
C LEU A 365 -24.34 -9.84 -21.16
N SER A 366 -23.50 -10.86 -21.34
CA SER A 366 -23.89 -12.10 -22.00
C SER A 366 -25.00 -12.82 -21.21
N LYS A 367 -25.51 -13.93 -21.74
CA LYS A 367 -26.43 -14.80 -20.99
C LYS A 367 -25.80 -15.17 -19.64
N ILE A 368 -26.55 -14.89 -18.55
CA ILE A 368 -26.12 -15.28 -17.21
C ILE A 368 -26.35 -16.77 -17.03
N ASN A 369 -25.28 -17.50 -16.74
CA ASN A 369 -25.32 -18.92 -16.40
C ASN A 369 -25.39 -19.08 -14.89
N SER A 370 -26.32 -19.92 -14.40
CA SER A 370 -26.38 -20.33 -13.00
C SER A 370 -25.83 -21.75 -12.89
N PHE A 371 -25.07 -22.02 -11.84
CA PHE A 371 -24.50 -23.32 -11.55
C PHE A 371 -24.38 -23.52 -10.04
N ASP A 372 -24.12 -24.73 -9.61
CA ASP A 372 -23.81 -25.06 -8.24
C ASP A 372 -22.32 -25.43 -8.12
N LEU A 373 -21.71 -24.96 -7.05
CA LEU A 373 -20.31 -25.24 -6.73
C LEU A 373 -20.24 -25.85 -5.33
N ASP A 374 -20.28 -27.18 -5.26
CA ASP A 374 -20.25 -27.94 -4.00
C ASP A 374 -21.32 -27.47 -2.99
N GLY A 375 -22.56 -27.27 -3.47
CA GLY A 375 -23.69 -26.79 -2.67
C GLY A 375 -23.76 -25.27 -2.52
N LEU A 376 -22.88 -24.52 -3.17
CA LEU A 376 -22.89 -23.05 -3.17
C LEU A 376 -23.52 -22.52 -4.47
N PRO A 377 -24.63 -21.77 -4.40
CA PRO A 377 -25.22 -21.14 -5.59
C PRO A 377 -24.25 -20.15 -6.24
N ALA A 378 -24.01 -20.31 -7.53
CA ALA A 378 -23.09 -19.46 -8.27
C ALA A 378 -23.68 -19.01 -9.61
N VAL A 379 -23.16 -17.90 -10.11
CA VAL A 379 -23.53 -17.33 -11.42
C VAL A 379 -22.29 -16.82 -12.14
N SER A 380 -22.33 -16.86 -13.49
CA SER A 380 -21.32 -16.25 -14.32
C SER A 380 -21.92 -15.56 -15.53
N ALA A 381 -21.24 -14.53 -16.03
CA ALA A 381 -21.55 -13.84 -17.28
C ALA A 381 -20.26 -13.20 -17.82
N GLY A 382 -20.32 -12.76 -19.06
CA GLY A 382 -19.23 -12.00 -19.67
C GLY A 382 -19.74 -10.73 -20.33
N THR A 383 -18.82 -9.85 -20.70
CA THR A 383 -19.06 -8.69 -21.55
C THR A 383 -17.81 -8.40 -22.36
N SER A 384 -18.00 -7.74 -23.49
CA SER A 384 -16.90 -7.22 -24.31
C SER A 384 -17.04 -5.71 -24.42
N ALA A 385 -15.93 -5.02 -24.32
CA ALA A 385 -15.83 -3.58 -24.48
C ALA A 385 -14.64 -3.23 -25.38
N LYS A 386 -14.62 -2.00 -25.91
CA LYS A 386 -13.43 -1.44 -26.57
C LYS A 386 -12.70 -0.51 -25.62
N ALA A 387 -11.40 -0.71 -25.52
CA ALA A 387 -10.49 0.20 -24.81
C ALA A 387 -10.39 1.56 -25.54
N LYS A 388 -9.78 2.55 -24.90
CA LYS A 388 -9.57 3.89 -25.51
C LYS A 388 -8.73 3.84 -26.79
N ASP A 389 -7.84 2.85 -26.89
CA ASP A 389 -7.01 2.59 -28.09
C ASP A 389 -7.73 1.76 -29.17
N GLY A 390 -9.03 1.50 -29.00
CA GLY A 390 -9.86 0.72 -29.93
C GLY A 390 -9.74 -0.80 -29.79
N LYS A 391 -8.83 -1.32 -28.98
CA LYS A 391 -8.66 -2.76 -28.79
C LYS A 391 -9.82 -3.37 -28.01
N GLN A 392 -10.16 -4.60 -28.35
CA GLN A 392 -11.17 -5.37 -27.62
C GLN A 392 -10.64 -5.74 -26.23
N VAL A 393 -11.52 -5.64 -25.23
CA VAL A 393 -11.29 -6.14 -23.88
C VAL A 393 -12.49 -6.98 -23.47
N ASP A 394 -12.25 -8.23 -23.16
CA ASP A 394 -13.28 -9.13 -22.65
C ASP A 394 -13.18 -9.20 -21.11
N VAL A 395 -14.34 -9.14 -20.46
CA VAL A 395 -14.47 -9.22 -19.01
C VAL A 395 -15.37 -10.41 -18.67
N GLY A 396 -14.83 -11.34 -17.91
CA GLY A 396 -15.55 -12.44 -17.29
C GLY A 396 -15.89 -12.13 -15.83
N LEU A 397 -17.11 -12.40 -15.42
CA LEU A 397 -17.58 -12.24 -14.05
C LEU A 397 -18.12 -13.57 -13.53
N ALA A 398 -17.76 -13.93 -12.30
CA ALA A 398 -18.37 -15.03 -11.58
C ALA A 398 -18.60 -14.64 -10.10
N ALA A 399 -19.74 -15.01 -9.55
CA ALA A 399 -20.08 -14.74 -8.15
C ALA A 399 -20.59 -16.02 -7.49
N ILE A 400 -20.13 -16.29 -6.26
CA ILE A 400 -20.44 -17.48 -5.46
C ILE A 400 -21.06 -16.99 -4.15
N LYS A 401 -22.26 -17.47 -3.81
CA LYS A 401 -22.94 -17.13 -2.56
C LYS A 401 -22.43 -18.02 -1.43
N VAL A 402 -21.91 -17.41 -0.37
CA VAL A 402 -21.26 -18.13 0.75
C VAL A 402 -21.95 -17.89 2.11
N GLY A 403 -23.09 -17.27 2.11
CA GLY A 403 -23.87 -16.95 3.32
C GLY A 403 -25.20 -16.33 2.96
N ALA A 404 -25.88 -15.76 3.94
CA ALA A 404 -27.20 -15.16 3.72
C ALA A 404 -27.14 -14.01 2.70
N ASP A 405 -26.14 -13.12 2.87
CA ASP A 405 -25.98 -11.88 2.09
C ASP A 405 -24.56 -11.69 1.54
N LYS A 406 -23.62 -12.61 1.80
CA LYS A 406 -22.22 -12.53 1.38
C LYS A 406 -21.98 -13.30 0.09
N VAL A 407 -21.25 -12.66 -0.83
CA VAL A 407 -20.76 -13.28 -2.08
C VAL A 407 -19.26 -13.10 -2.21
N TYR A 408 -18.60 -14.10 -2.79
CA TYR A 408 -17.26 -13.95 -3.34
C TYR A 408 -17.35 -13.75 -4.84
N ARG A 409 -16.48 -12.88 -5.37
CA ARG A 409 -16.54 -12.39 -6.74
C ARG A 409 -15.21 -12.60 -7.44
N PHE A 410 -15.25 -13.17 -8.62
CA PHE A 410 -14.12 -13.27 -9.55
C PHE A 410 -14.40 -12.39 -10.76
N MET A 411 -13.51 -11.50 -11.07
CA MET A 411 -13.48 -10.72 -12.30
C MET A 411 -12.21 -11.06 -13.06
N PHE A 412 -12.33 -11.41 -14.34
CA PHE A 412 -11.22 -11.66 -15.27
C PHE A 412 -11.25 -10.62 -16.36
N VAL A 413 -10.10 -10.06 -16.71
CA VAL A 413 -9.94 -9.05 -17.76
C VAL A 413 -8.93 -9.54 -18.78
N SER A 414 -9.33 -9.58 -20.05
CA SER A 414 -8.50 -10.08 -21.15
C SER A 414 -8.37 -9.04 -22.25
N PRO A 415 -7.29 -8.23 -22.26
CA PRO A 415 -6.96 -7.35 -23.37
C PRO A 415 -6.71 -8.18 -24.64
N GLY A 416 -7.23 -7.70 -25.79
CA GLY A 416 -7.13 -8.42 -27.05
C GLY A 416 -8.15 -9.54 -27.25
N GLY A 417 -9.05 -9.75 -26.26
CA GLY A 417 -10.08 -10.76 -26.30
C GLY A 417 -9.76 -12.04 -25.50
N LEU A 418 -10.81 -12.80 -25.21
CA LEU A 418 -10.74 -14.02 -24.41
C LEU A 418 -10.66 -15.25 -25.33
N ASP A 419 -9.47 -15.82 -25.48
CA ASP A 419 -9.32 -17.11 -26.17
C ASP A 419 -9.82 -18.30 -25.35
N SER A 420 -9.95 -19.46 -25.99
CA SER A 420 -10.48 -20.67 -25.36
C SER A 420 -9.60 -21.22 -24.22
N LYS A 421 -8.28 -20.99 -24.25
CA LYS A 421 -7.35 -21.41 -23.17
C LYS A 421 -7.59 -20.57 -21.92
N ARG A 422 -7.71 -19.25 -22.11
CA ARG A 422 -7.96 -18.30 -21.01
C ARG A 422 -9.36 -18.47 -20.42
N ALA A 423 -10.37 -18.70 -21.27
CA ALA A 423 -11.72 -19.01 -20.81
C ALA A 423 -11.75 -20.28 -19.93
N ARG A 424 -11.04 -21.33 -20.34
CA ARG A 424 -10.90 -22.54 -19.52
C ARG A 424 -10.15 -22.28 -18.22
N GLY A 425 -9.07 -21.49 -18.27
CA GLY A 425 -8.30 -21.10 -17.06
C GLY A 425 -9.15 -20.33 -16.06
N ALA A 426 -9.91 -19.35 -16.52
CA ALA A 426 -10.84 -18.57 -15.67
C ALA A 426 -11.93 -19.49 -15.05
N LYS A 427 -12.53 -20.38 -15.87
CA LYS A 427 -13.50 -21.36 -15.39
C LYS A 427 -12.89 -22.29 -14.33
N ALA A 428 -11.72 -22.87 -14.61
CA ALA A 428 -11.03 -23.76 -13.66
C ALA A 428 -10.68 -23.04 -12.34
N THR A 429 -10.35 -21.74 -12.40
CA THR A 429 -10.12 -20.92 -11.20
C THR A 429 -11.39 -20.81 -10.34
N VAL A 430 -12.53 -20.51 -10.94
CA VAL A 430 -13.80 -20.44 -10.23
C VAL A 430 -14.16 -21.82 -9.66
N GLU A 431 -14.00 -22.89 -10.43
CA GLU A 431 -14.28 -24.27 -10.02
C GLU A 431 -13.33 -24.78 -8.94
N SER A 432 -12.13 -24.18 -8.80
CA SER A 432 -11.18 -24.51 -7.74
C SER A 432 -11.51 -23.88 -6.38
N PHE A 433 -12.49 -22.99 -6.33
CA PHE A 433 -12.92 -22.42 -5.07
C PHE A 433 -13.52 -23.48 -4.18
N LYS A 434 -13.02 -23.57 -2.95
CA LYS A 434 -13.57 -24.50 -1.95
C LYS A 434 -13.58 -23.90 -0.56
N VAL A 435 -14.56 -24.32 0.25
CA VAL A 435 -14.59 -24.08 1.68
C VAL A 435 -13.65 -25.07 2.37
N LEU A 436 -12.79 -24.57 3.25
CA LEU A 436 -11.85 -25.39 4.01
C LEU A 436 -12.47 -25.90 5.29
N SER A 437 -12.19 -27.15 5.69
CA SER A 437 -12.44 -27.61 7.04
C SER A 437 -11.63 -26.81 8.07
N ALA A 438 -12.02 -26.85 9.32
CA ALA A 438 -11.26 -26.19 10.40
C ALA A 438 -9.83 -26.76 10.50
N THR A 439 -9.64 -28.06 10.33
CA THR A 439 -8.35 -28.73 10.36
C THR A 439 -7.47 -28.31 9.19
N GLU A 440 -8.02 -28.29 7.95
CA GLU A 440 -7.27 -27.80 6.78
C GLU A 440 -6.86 -26.34 6.95
N ALA A 441 -7.77 -25.48 7.39
CA ALA A 441 -7.47 -24.06 7.62
C ALA A 441 -6.37 -23.87 8.66
N ALA A 442 -6.42 -24.62 9.77
CA ALA A 442 -5.43 -24.56 10.85
C ALA A 442 -4.04 -25.09 10.49
N SER A 443 -3.93 -25.88 9.40
CA SER A 443 -2.62 -26.38 8.92
C SER A 443 -1.78 -25.29 8.26
N TYR A 444 -2.40 -24.22 7.77
CA TYR A 444 -1.68 -23.11 7.15
C TYR A 444 -1.17 -22.14 8.20
N LYS A 445 0.14 -22.03 8.34
CA LYS A 445 0.80 -21.12 9.31
C LYS A 445 1.36 -19.87 8.61
N PRO A 446 1.40 -18.72 9.29
CA PRO A 446 2.13 -17.56 8.78
C PRO A 446 3.64 -17.81 8.83
N LYS A 447 4.36 -17.25 7.87
CA LYS A 447 5.82 -17.14 7.99
C LYS A 447 6.15 -16.08 9.04
N ARG A 448 7.26 -16.29 9.78
CA ARG A 448 7.71 -15.40 10.85
C ARG A 448 9.20 -15.10 10.73
N LEU A 449 9.61 -13.96 11.21
CA LEU A 449 11.01 -13.70 11.48
C LEU A 449 11.46 -14.60 12.63
N LYS A 450 12.68 -15.13 12.50
CA LYS A 450 13.36 -15.91 13.55
C LYS A 450 14.79 -15.43 13.62
N LEU A 451 15.21 -15.02 14.79
CA LEU A 451 16.61 -14.69 15.05
C LEU A 451 17.44 -15.94 15.22
N VAL A 452 18.59 -15.96 14.57
CA VAL A 452 19.59 -17.03 14.68
C VAL A 452 20.95 -16.38 14.93
N ARG A 453 21.70 -16.94 15.91
CA ARG A 453 23.06 -16.50 16.19
C ARG A 453 24.03 -17.18 15.23
N VAL A 454 24.84 -16.41 14.54
CA VAL A 454 25.81 -16.91 13.55
C VAL A 454 26.92 -17.66 14.25
N GLY A 455 27.07 -18.94 13.90
CA GLY A 455 28.15 -19.81 14.40
C GLY A 455 29.41 -19.70 13.56
N PRO A 456 30.55 -20.23 14.06
CA PRO A 456 31.85 -20.13 13.38
C PRO A 456 31.91 -20.84 12.03
N ASN A 457 31.05 -21.83 11.80
CA ASN A 457 30.98 -22.62 10.54
C ASN A 457 29.83 -22.21 9.64
N ASP A 458 29.02 -21.22 10.04
CA ASP A 458 27.89 -20.78 9.24
C ASP A 458 28.35 -19.99 8.02
N THR A 459 27.70 -20.29 6.90
CA THR A 459 27.89 -19.55 5.65
C THR A 459 26.61 -18.85 5.24
N LYS A 460 26.72 -17.78 4.43
CA LYS A 460 25.57 -17.08 3.89
C LYS A 460 24.61 -18.04 3.17
N ALA A 461 25.15 -18.92 2.32
CA ALA A 461 24.37 -19.93 1.60
C ALA A 461 23.67 -20.93 2.56
N GLY A 462 24.40 -21.42 3.57
CA GLY A 462 23.85 -22.36 4.55
C GLY A 462 22.73 -21.77 5.41
N LEU A 463 22.84 -20.50 5.80
CA LEU A 463 21.78 -19.76 6.51
C LEU A 463 20.60 -19.47 5.59
N ALA A 464 20.85 -19.05 4.35
CA ALA A 464 19.82 -18.78 3.36
C ALA A 464 18.96 -20.02 3.03
N GLN A 465 19.57 -21.21 2.98
CA GLN A 465 18.86 -22.48 2.77
C GLN A 465 17.89 -22.84 3.90
N GLN A 466 18.03 -22.26 5.08
CA GLN A 466 17.11 -22.46 6.20
C GLN A 466 15.87 -21.57 6.11
N MET A 467 15.84 -20.61 5.17
CA MET A 467 14.71 -19.70 5.02
C MET A 467 13.53 -20.36 4.31
N ALA A 468 12.34 -20.16 4.82
CA ALA A 468 11.07 -20.59 4.21
C ALA A 468 10.66 -19.65 3.05
N VAL A 469 11.52 -19.47 2.05
CA VAL A 469 11.27 -18.69 0.83
C VAL A 469 11.57 -19.56 -0.40
N ASP A 470 10.94 -19.25 -1.55
CA ASP A 470 10.95 -20.17 -2.68
C ASP A 470 12.08 -19.88 -3.68
N ASP A 471 12.46 -18.61 -3.88
CA ASP A 471 13.38 -18.16 -4.95
C ASP A 471 14.47 -17.25 -4.40
N LEU A 472 15.63 -17.16 -5.08
CA LEU A 472 16.71 -16.22 -4.78
C LEU A 472 17.09 -16.19 -3.27
N LEU A 473 17.28 -17.38 -2.67
CA LEU A 473 17.43 -17.52 -1.22
C LEU A 473 18.57 -16.65 -0.66
N GLU A 474 19.74 -16.68 -1.30
CA GLU A 474 20.91 -15.91 -0.81
C GLU A 474 20.72 -14.41 -0.97
N GLU A 475 20.09 -13.96 -2.06
CA GLU A 475 19.77 -12.56 -2.27
C GLU A 475 18.71 -12.08 -1.27
N GLN A 476 17.67 -12.87 -1.03
CA GLN A 476 16.67 -12.55 -0.02
C GLN A 476 17.29 -12.49 1.38
N PHE A 477 18.14 -13.44 1.74
CA PHE A 477 18.87 -13.43 3.00
C PHE A 477 19.77 -12.20 3.13
N ALA A 478 20.55 -11.89 2.08
CA ALA A 478 21.43 -10.74 2.08
C ALA A 478 20.68 -9.41 2.24
N VAL A 479 19.60 -9.21 1.48
CA VAL A 479 18.76 -7.99 1.58
C VAL A 479 18.08 -7.88 2.94
N LEU A 480 17.53 -8.99 3.45
CA LEU A 480 16.86 -9.03 4.76
C LEU A 480 17.82 -8.68 5.91
N ASN A 481 19.10 -9.04 5.81
CA ASN A 481 20.12 -8.82 6.83
C ASN A 481 21.11 -7.70 6.49
N GLY A 482 20.81 -6.86 5.51
CA GLY A 482 21.62 -5.70 5.16
C GLY A 482 23.00 -6.01 4.61
N LEU A 483 23.30 -7.27 4.27
CA LEU A 483 24.62 -7.69 3.80
C LEU A 483 24.91 -7.18 2.38
N ALA A 484 26.09 -6.63 2.17
CA ALA A 484 26.55 -6.26 0.84
C ALA A 484 26.93 -7.49 -0.01
N ASP A 485 27.15 -7.26 -1.31
CA ASP A 485 27.61 -8.32 -2.21
C ASP A 485 28.98 -8.86 -1.75
N GLY A 486 29.06 -10.19 -1.60
CA GLY A 486 30.28 -10.86 -1.11
C GLY A 486 30.49 -10.78 0.40
N GLU A 487 29.68 -9.99 1.13
CA GLU A 487 29.76 -9.90 2.59
C GLU A 487 29.24 -11.19 3.26
N ARG A 488 29.91 -11.56 4.36
CA ARG A 488 29.51 -12.69 5.19
C ARG A 488 28.90 -12.20 6.50
N PRO A 489 27.89 -12.91 7.04
CA PRO A 489 27.41 -12.60 8.37
C PRO A 489 28.52 -12.76 9.41
N GLU A 490 28.61 -11.83 10.35
CA GLU A 490 29.63 -11.82 11.41
C GLU A 490 29.34 -12.91 12.43
N VAL A 491 30.39 -13.71 12.78
CA VAL A 491 30.27 -14.76 13.79
C VAL A 491 29.91 -14.15 15.14
N GLY A 492 28.90 -14.69 15.78
CA GLY A 492 28.37 -14.20 17.06
C GLY A 492 27.33 -13.06 16.91
N SER A 493 27.09 -12.52 15.73
CA SER A 493 25.97 -11.60 15.49
C SER A 493 24.64 -12.38 15.35
N SER A 494 23.52 -11.69 15.55
CA SER A 494 22.18 -12.21 15.24
C SER A 494 21.80 -11.86 13.82
N VAL A 495 21.21 -12.82 13.10
CA VAL A 495 20.64 -12.64 11.77
C VAL A 495 19.18 -13.03 11.75
N LYS A 496 18.42 -12.39 10.85
CA LYS A 496 17.00 -12.69 10.60
C LYS A 496 16.88 -13.83 9.59
N LEU A 497 16.15 -14.87 9.93
CA LEU A 497 15.65 -15.88 9.02
C LEU A 497 14.13 -15.76 8.89
N VAL A 498 13.58 -16.31 7.82
CA VAL A 498 12.14 -16.49 7.64
C VAL A 498 11.83 -17.97 7.91
N SER A 499 10.98 -18.26 8.89
CA SER A 499 10.53 -19.61 9.26
C SER A 499 9.00 -19.75 9.13
N GLU A 500 8.48 -20.97 8.99
CA GLU A 500 7.05 -21.29 9.14
C GLU A 500 6.71 -21.71 10.57
#